data_df6fc310fd119f52f745f720e7edcb4f
#
_entry.id   df6fc310fd119f52f745f720e7edcb4f
#
_cell.length_a   1.000
_cell.length_b   1.000
_cell.length_c   1.000
_cell.angle_alpha   90.00
_cell.angle_beta   90.00
_cell.angle_gamma   90.00
#
_symmetry.space_group_name_H-M   'P 1'
#
loop_
_entity.id
_entity.type
_entity.pdbx_description
1 polymer ?
#
loop_
_entity_poly.entity_id
_entity_poly.type
_entity_poly.pdbx_seq_one_letter_code
_entity_poly.pdbx_strand_id
1 'polypeptide(L)'
;MPKDIYALLVGINDYSPDVGRLTGCLNDVDHFQDYLKSRFDGSQLHIVSLKDADATRSNIIDQFRSHLGRATGDDVAIFQYCGHGARWKSASEFEPFFPDGKDEGLVCYDSRGAGGFDLADKELAVLLAELAKNDPHIAVVLDCCHSGSATRGADDFTQLKARQTHEVLEERPLDSYLDGYYSELCKRGASLEIPASRHILLAACQRVQKAWEGKDHSGVFTSTLLEVLDRSSPEISYADLFVRCRAAVRKRADNQDPQFETYRGFQAYGGFLGGPSAQNARRYSVSFEDSHWTVDCGALHGLPSDPDRNVELVLFTESDPSLEAGRATTTQVGAQKSVLEL
;
A
#
# COMPACT_ATOMS: atom_id res chain seq x y z
N MET A 1 -7.34 -13.99 15.74
CA MET A 1 -5.91 -13.65 15.69
C MET A 1 -5.28 -14.55 14.65
N PRO A 2 -4.35 -14.08 13.82
CA PRO A 2 -3.62 -14.93 12.87
C PRO A 2 -2.88 -16.05 13.61
N LYS A 3 -2.62 -17.17 12.94
CA LYS A 3 -1.83 -18.26 13.51
C LYS A 3 -0.35 -17.91 13.47
N ASP A 4 0.14 -17.55 12.28
CA ASP A 4 1.52 -17.17 12.04
C ASP A 4 1.58 -15.88 11.22
N ILE A 5 2.67 -15.14 11.37
CA ILE A 5 2.95 -13.91 10.63
C ILE A 5 4.29 -14.06 9.96
N TYR A 6 4.27 -14.06 8.64
CA TYR A 6 5.45 -14.07 7.79
C TYR A 6 5.70 -12.67 7.25
N ALA A 7 6.80 -12.05 7.64
CA ALA A 7 7.17 -10.70 7.21
C ALA A 7 8.48 -10.71 6.42
N LEU A 8 8.45 -10.14 5.22
CA LEU A 8 9.62 -9.80 4.42
C LEU A 8 9.77 -8.29 4.42
N LEU A 9 10.81 -7.80 5.08
CA LEU A 9 11.10 -6.38 5.27
C LEU A 9 12.34 -6.01 4.46
N VAL A 10 12.20 -5.07 3.53
CA VAL A 10 13.26 -4.64 2.62
C VAL A 10 13.57 -3.16 2.85
N GLY A 11 14.83 -2.83 3.11
CA GLY A 11 15.30 -1.47 3.31
C GLY A 11 16.62 -1.21 2.60
N ILE A 12 16.69 -0.16 1.76
CA ILE A 12 17.89 0.15 1.00
C ILE A 12 18.24 1.62 1.15
N ASN A 13 19.39 1.89 1.78
CA ASN A 13 19.98 3.22 1.88
C ASN A 13 21.16 3.38 0.91
N ASP A 14 21.95 2.33 0.72
CA ASP A 14 23.25 2.38 0.08
C ASP A 14 23.17 2.02 -1.40
N TYR A 15 22.59 2.92 -2.17
CA TYR A 15 22.53 2.82 -3.62
C TYR A 15 23.81 3.31 -4.30
N SER A 16 24.01 2.94 -5.57
CA SER A 16 25.05 3.52 -6.41
C SER A 16 24.95 5.06 -6.47
N PRO A 17 26.05 5.79 -6.70
CA PRO A 17 26.03 7.26 -6.77
C PRO A 17 25.04 7.82 -7.78
N ASP A 18 24.79 7.11 -8.88
CA ASP A 18 23.84 7.54 -9.93
C ASP A 18 22.39 7.48 -9.48
N VAL A 19 22.07 6.59 -8.56
CA VAL A 19 20.71 6.45 -7.97
C VAL A 19 20.49 7.44 -6.84
N GLY A 20 21.54 7.67 -6.05
CA GLY A 20 21.51 8.55 -4.89
C GLY A 20 21.19 7.82 -3.58
N ARG A 21 21.99 8.09 -2.56
CA ARG A 21 21.90 7.42 -1.25
C ARG A 21 20.68 7.91 -0.46
N LEU A 22 20.02 7.04 0.29
CA LEU A 22 19.03 7.34 1.32
C LEU A 22 19.62 7.18 2.72
N THR A 23 18.86 7.51 3.76
CA THR A 23 19.36 7.42 5.15
C THR A 23 18.35 6.85 6.13
N GLY A 24 17.06 6.75 5.75
CA GLY A 24 15.96 6.37 6.62
C GLY A 24 15.41 4.97 6.43
N CYS A 25 15.70 4.31 5.30
CA CYS A 25 15.02 3.06 4.96
C CYS A 25 15.35 1.90 5.91
N LEU A 26 16.60 1.85 6.39
CA LEU A 26 16.99 0.83 7.36
C LEU A 26 16.31 1.04 8.70
N ASN A 27 16.21 2.29 9.14
CA ASN A 27 15.51 2.65 10.38
C ASN A 27 14.01 2.29 10.28
N ASP A 28 13.38 2.54 9.13
CA ASP A 28 11.99 2.18 8.91
C ASP A 28 11.75 0.68 9.02
N VAL A 29 12.66 -0.14 8.46
CA VAL A 29 12.64 -1.60 8.60
C VAL A 29 12.80 -2.01 10.07
N ASP A 30 13.74 -1.43 10.80
CA ASP A 30 13.97 -1.76 12.21
C ASP A 30 12.75 -1.38 13.07
N HIS A 31 12.21 -0.18 12.90
CA HIS A 31 11.04 0.27 13.63
C HIS A 31 9.79 -0.57 13.33
N PHE A 32 9.60 -0.97 12.07
CA PHE A 32 8.48 -1.84 11.71
C PHE A 32 8.65 -3.24 12.30
N GLN A 33 9.86 -3.77 12.27
CA GLN A 33 10.20 -5.04 12.93
C GLN A 33 9.94 -4.99 14.44
N ASP A 34 10.36 -3.91 15.10
CA ASP A 34 10.14 -3.73 16.55
C ASP A 34 8.64 -3.58 16.88
N TYR A 35 7.89 -2.88 16.03
CA TYR A 35 6.43 -2.82 16.14
C TYR A 35 5.82 -4.23 16.08
N LEU A 36 6.19 -5.05 15.09
CA LEU A 36 5.68 -6.42 14.98
C LEU A 36 6.04 -7.25 16.22
N LYS A 37 7.28 -7.18 16.72
CA LYS A 37 7.72 -7.86 17.94
C LYS A 37 6.98 -7.41 19.20
N SER A 38 6.54 -6.16 19.24
CA SER A 38 5.79 -5.61 20.39
C SER A 38 4.32 -6.06 20.39
N ARG A 39 3.78 -6.47 19.23
CA ARG A 39 2.35 -6.77 19.05
C ARG A 39 2.02 -8.25 18.98
N PHE A 40 2.98 -9.07 18.58
CA PHE A 40 2.76 -10.49 18.32
C PHE A 40 3.72 -11.36 19.12
N ASP A 41 3.26 -12.55 19.49
CA ASP A 41 4.10 -13.53 20.17
C ASP A 41 5.27 -13.95 19.26
N GLY A 42 6.47 -14.01 19.82
CA GLY A 42 7.67 -14.37 19.07
C GLY A 42 7.63 -15.77 18.45
N SER A 43 6.82 -16.69 18.99
CA SER A 43 6.64 -18.04 18.43
C SER A 43 5.81 -18.06 17.15
N GLN A 44 4.99 -17.02 16.91
CA GLN A 44 4.15 -16.86 15.73
C GLN A 44 4.75 -15.93 14.68
N LEU A 45 5.87 -15.26 15.00
CA LEU A 45 6.44 -14.19 14.20
C LEU A 45 7.69 -14.67 13.46
N HIS A 46 7.60 -14.75 12.14
CA HIS A 46 8.67 -15.14 11.25
C HIS A 46 9.10 -13.94 10.39
N ILE A 47 10.26 -13.36 10.67
CA ILE A 47 10.75 -12.17 9.98
C ILE A 47 12.01 -12.49 9.19
N VAL A 48 12.04 -12.06 7.94
CA VAL A 48 13.25 -11.93 7.12
C VAL A 48 13.41 -10.44 6.79
N SER A 49 14.59 -9.90 7.11
CA SER A 49 14.96 -8.52 6.76
C SER A 49 16.11 -8.53 5.76
N LEU A 50 15.91 -7.91 4.61
CA LEU A 50 16.92 -7.70 3.59
C LEU A 50 17.31 -6.22 3.61
N LYS A 51 18.58 -5.94 3.88
CA LYS A 51 19.11 -4.58 4.03
C LYS A 51 20.27 -4.33 3.06
N ASP A 52 20.25 -3.17 2.40
CA ASP A 52 21.32 -2.74 1.48
C ASP A 52 21.76 -3.88 0.53
N ALA A 53 22.99 -4.36 0.63
CA ALA A 53 23.57 -5.36 -0.25
C ALA A 53 22.83 -6.72 -0.26
N ASP A 54 22.07 -7.04 0.79
CA ASP A 54 21.25 -8.24 0.82
C ASP A 54 19.94 -8.05 0.05
N ALA A 55 19.50 -6.81 -0.20
CA ALA A 55 18.26 -6.48 -0.89
C ALA A 55 18.43 -6.45 -2.42
N THR A 56 19.06 -7.48 -2.97
CA THR A 56 19.12 -7.70 -4.42
C THR A 56 17.77 -8.14 -4.95
N ARG A 57 17.51 -7.89 -6.25
CA ARG A 57 16.26 -8.31 -6.88
C ARG A 57 16.03 -9.81 -6.74
N SER A 58 17.06 -10.62 -6.95
CA SER A 58 16.98 -12.08 -6.79
C SER A 58 16.62 -12.47 -5.37
N ASN A 59 17.31 -11.92 -4.36
CA ASN A 59 17.02 -12.26 -2.96
C ASN A 59 15.59 -11.86 -2.55
N ILE A 60 15.09 -10.73 -3.03
CA ILE A 60 13.70 -10.30 -2.74
C ILE A 60 12.71 -11.32 -3.34
N ILE A 61 12.89 -11.72 -4.60
CA ILE A 61 12.02 -12.71 -5.27
C ILE A 61 12.10 -14.06 -4.55
N ASP A 62 13.29 -14.52 -4.21
CA ASP A 62 13.51 -15.80 -3.54
C ASP A 62 12.88 -15.84 -2.15
N GLN A 63 13.02 -14.78 -1.36
CA GLN A 63 12.37 -14.68 -0.05
C GLN A 63 10.86 -14.49 -0.17
N PHE A 64 10.38 -13.80 -1.19
CA PHE A 64 8.93 -13.72 -1.44
C PHE A 64 8.32 -15.11 -1.63
N ARG A 65 8.99 -15.96 -2.41
CA ARG A 65 8.53 -17.35 -2.68
C ARG A 65 8.80 -18.29 -1.52
N SER A 66 10.02 -18.31 -0.97
CA SER A 66 10.45 -19.31 0.02
C SER A 66 10.02 -18.96 1.45
N HIS A 67 9.88 -17.67 1.78
CA HIS A 67 9.50 -17.22 3.11
C HIS A 67 8.03 -16.82 3.17
N LEU A 68 7.57 -15.81 2.41
CA LEU A 68 6.15 -15.41 2.41
C LEU A 68 5.24 -16.51 1.86
N GLY A 69 5.71 -17.28 0.86
CA GLY A 69 4.96 -18.42 0.30
C GLY A 69 4.62 -19.54 1.29
N ARG A 70 5.15 -19.50 2.52
CA ARG A 70 4.78 -20.42 3.61
C ARG A 70 3.46 -20.05 4.27
N ALA A 71 3.02 -18.81 4.16
CA ALA A 71 1.77 -18.33 4.73
C ALA A 71 0.57 -19.00 4.05
N THR A 72 -0.40 -19.45 4.83
CA THR A 72 -1.60 -20.15 4.38
C THR A 72 -2.82 -19.75 5.19
N GLY A 73 -4.01 -19.76 4.59
CA GLY A 73 -5.28 -19.64 5.30
C GLY A 73 -5.33 -18.46 6.28
N ASP A 74 -5.34 -18.76 7.58
CA ASP A 74 -5.45 -17.76 8.66
C ASP A 74 -4.14 -17.02 8.98
N ASP A 75 -3.04 -17.30 8.26
CA ASP A 75 -1.77 -16.64 8.45
C ASP A 75 -1.76 -15.25 7.80
N VAL A 76 -0.81 -14.42 8.21
CA VAL A 76 -0.56 -13.11 7.60
C VAL A 76 0.78 -13.13 6.86
N ALA A 77 0.77 -12.66 5.62
CA ALA A 77 1.96 -12.38 4.84
C ALA A 77 2.13 -10.86 4.70
N ILE A 78 3.27 -10.33 5.11
CA ILE A 78 3.60 -8.91 5.05
C ILE A 78 4.82 -8.72 4.15
N PHE A 79 4.66 -7.90 3.12
CA PHE A 79 5.79 -7.38 2.34
C PHE A 79 5.93 -5.88 2.60
N GLN A 80 7.07 -5.46 3.17
CA GLN A 80 7.42 -4.05 3.32
C GLN A 80 8.64 -3.74 2.46
N TYR A 81 8.57 -2.61 1.75
CA TYR A 81 9.69 -2.07 1.01
C TYR A 81 9.88 -0.59 1.34
N CYS A 82 11.09 -0.22 1.75
CA CYS A 82 11.54 1.15 1.99
C CYS A 82 12.77 1.42 1.13
N GLY A 83 12.64 2.32 0.15
CA GLY A 83 13.72 2.56 -0.81
C GLY A 83 13.31 3.52 -1.92
N HIS A 84 14.12 3.61 -2.96
CA HIS A 84 13.76 4.33 -4.18
C HIS A 84 12.73 3.56 -5.01
N GLY A 85 11.75 4.29 -5.52
CA GLY A 85 10.94 3.83 -6.63
C GLY A 85 11.36 4.54 -7.93
N ALA A 86 11.04 3.93 -9.05
CA ALA A 86 11.33 4.49 -10.36
C ALA A 86 10.32 4.04 -11.40
N ARG A 87 10.42 4.64 -12.59
CA ARG A 87 9.73 4.17 -13.79
C ARG A 87 10.72 3.64 -14.81
N TRP A 88 10.29 2.64 -15.54
CA TRP A 88 11.05 2.03 -16.63
C TRP A 88 10.15 1.92 -17.87
N LYS A 89 10.68 2.16 -19.07
CA LYS A 89 9.91 1.88 -20.28
C LYS A 89 9.64 0.37 -20.36
N SER A 90 8.37 -0.02 -20.31
CA SER A 90 7.96 -1.42 -20.32
C SER A 90 8.20 -2.09 -21.68
N ALA A 91 8.19 -3.42 -21.70
CA ALA A 91 8.16 -4.18 -22.92
C ALA A 91 6.94 -3.79 -23.78
N SER A 92 7.14 -3.67 -25.09
CA SER A 92 6.11 -3.22 -26.03
C SER A 92 4.88 -4.13 -26.07
N GLU A 93 5.01 -5.39 -25.69
CA GLU A 93 3.91 -6.35 -25.57
C GLU A 93 2.86 -5.95 -24.51
N PHE A 94 3.24 -5.10 -23.56
CA PHE A 94 2.31 -4.57 -22.56
C PHE A 94 1.52 -3.33 -23.00
N GLU A 95 1.88 -2.67 -24.10
CA GLU A 95 1.22 -1.44 -24.59
C GLU A 95 -0.31 -1.56 -24.74
N PRO A 96 -0.88 -2.70 -25.20
CA PRO A 96 -2.33 -2.83 -25.30
C PRO A 96 -3.06 -2.74 -23.95
N PHE A 97 -2.39 -3.03 -22.85
CA PHE A 97 -2.94 -3.06 -21.49
C PHE A 97 -2.55 -1.81 -20.68
N PHE A 98 -1.37 -1.25 -20.97
CA PHE A 98 -0.78 -0.10 -20.29
C PHE A 98 -0.34 0.96 -21.29
N PRO A 99 -1.26 1.84 -21.74
CA PRO A 99 -1.00 2.82 -22.80
C PRO A 99 0.09 3.85 -22.47
N ASP A 100 0.43 4.03 -21.16
CA ASP A 100 1.55 4.87 -20.75
C ASP A 100 2.92 4.25 -21.05
N GLY A 101 2.96 2.95 -21.39
CA GLY A 101 4.16 2.22 -21.78
C GLY A 101 5.23 2.15 -20.68
N LYS A 102 4.81 2.17 -19.42
CA LYS A 102 5.74 2.23 -18.27
C LYS A 102 5.45 1.17 -17.22
N ASP A 103 6.55 0.66 -16.63
CA ASP A 103 6.51 -0.07 -15.37
C ASP A 103 6.72 0.90 -14.22
N GLU A 104 6.09 0.63 -13.09
CA GLU A 104 6.47 1.18 -11.80
C GLU A 104 7.31 0.14 -11.07
N GLY A 105 8.53 0.51 -10.66
CA GLY A 105 9.51 -0.43 -10.14
C GLY A 105 10.02 -0.07 -8.76
N LEU A 106 10.29 -1.11 -7.97
CA LEU A 106 11.06 -1.02 -6.73
C LEU A 106 12.54 -1.15 -7.10
N VAL A 107 13.34 -0.12 -6.79
CA VAL A 107 14.78 -0.10 -7.13
C VAL A 107 15.52 -1.00 -6.16
N CYS A 108 15.93 -2.19 -6.58
CA CYS A 108 16.72 -3.10 -5.76
C CYS A 108 18.20 -2.65 -5.69
N TYR A 109 18.95 -3.20 -4.77
CA TYR A 109 20.37 -2.84 -4.59
C TYR A 109 21.20 -2.98 -5.87
N ASP A 110 20.93 -4.00 -6.65
CA ASP A 110 21.63 -4.36 -7.89
C ASP A 110 20.94 -3.90 -9.19
N SER A 111 19.78 -3.25 -9.09
CA SER A 111 18.92 -2.92 -10.24
C SER A 111 19.57 -2.04 -11.31
N ARG A 112 20.47 -1.15 -10.89
CA ARG A 112 21.07 -0.14 -11.76
C ARG A 112 22.50 -0.51 -12.18
N GLY A 113 22.91 -1.75 -11.88
CA GLY A 113 24.13 -2.35 -12.43
C GLY A 113 23.94 -2.85 -13.86
N ALA A 114 25.04 -3.28 -14.48
CA ALA A 114 25.01 -3.84 -15.84
C ALA A 114 24.09 -5.07 -15.90
N GLY A 115 23.02 -4.98 -16.71
CA GLY A 115 22.02 -6.04 -16.88
C GLY A 115 21.02 -6.20 -15.72
N GLY A 116 21.03 -5.27 -14.75
CA GLY A 116 20.06 -5.25 -13.66
C GLY A 116 18.75 -4.57 -14.05
N PHE A 117 17.65 -4.97 -13.43
CA PHE A 117 16.33 -4.40 -13.61
C PHE A 117 15.67 -4.16 -12.25
N ASP A 118 14.84 -3.11 -12.13
CA ASP A 118 13.98 -2.91 -10.97
C ASP A 118 12.99 -4.07 -10.84
N LEU A 119 12.51 -4.33 -9.64
CA LEU A 119 11.37 -5.24 -9.45
C LEU A 119 10.10 -4.50 -9.89
N ALA A 120 9.59 -4.85 -11.08
CA ALA A 120 8.44 -4.17 -11.68
C ALA A 120 7.12 -4.51 -10.97
N ASP A 121 6.14 -3.59 -11.04
CA ASP A 121 4.76 -3.78 -10.61
C ASP A 121 4.13 -5.05 -11.18
N LYS A 122 4.41 -5.35 -12.45
CA LYS A 122 3.94 -6.56 -13.14
C LYS A 122 4.55 -7.85 -12.56
N GLU A 123 5.79 -7.80 -12.12
CA GLU A 123 6.46 -8.92 -11.45
C GLU A 123 5.92 -9.11 -10.03
N LEU A 124 5.75 -8.01 -9.31
CA LEU A 124 5.14 -8.03 -7.97
C LEU A 124 3.71 -8.59 -8.01
N ALA A 125 2.93 -8.26 -9.05
CA ALA A 125 1.60 -8.82 -9.26
C ALA A 125 1.62 -10.35 -9.41
N VAL A 126 2.61 -10.92 -10.13
CA VAL A 126 2.77 -12.38 -10.24
C VAL A 126 3.13 -12.99 -8.89
N LEU A 127 4.08 -12.42 -8.17
CA LEU A 127 4.50 -12.92 -6.85
C LEU A 127 3.35 -12.89 -5.84
N LEU A 128 2.55 -11.81 -5.83
CA LEU A 128 1.34 -11.70 -5.00
C LEU A 128 0.27 -12.72 -5.40
N ALA A 129 0.11 -13.00 -6.70
CA ALA A 129 -0.82 -14.02 -7.17
C ALA A 129 -0.34 -15.45 -6.84
N GLU A 130 0.96 -15.71 -6.87
CA GLU A 130 1.55 -16.97 -6.39
C GLU A 130 1.23 -17.18 -4.91
N LEU A 131 1.46 -16.16 -4.08
CA LEU A 131 1.21 -16.17 -2.64
C LEU A 131 -0.29 -16.33 -2.32
N ALA A 132 -1.16 -15.65 -3.05
CA ALA A 132 -2.61 -15.69 -2.84
C ALA A 132 -3.26 -17.06 -3.12
N LYS A 133 -2.56 -17.98 -3.78
CA LYS A 133 -3.07 -19.36 -4.00
C LYS A 133 -3.32 -20.11 -2.69
N ASN A 134 -2.59 -19.75 -1.64
CA ASN A 134 -2.72 -20.34 -0.31
C ASN A 134 -3.71 -19.59 0.58
N ASP A 135 -4.35 -18.54 0.06
CA ASP A 135 -5.37 -17.70 0.71
C ASP A 135 -4.97 -17.07 2.06
N PRO A 136 -3.74 -16.60 2.29
CA PRO A 136 -3.40 -15.89 3.50
C PRO A 136 -3.96 -14.45 3.48
N HIS A 137 -3.89 -13.78 4.63
CA HIS A 137 -4.09 -12.34 4.70
C HIS A 137 -2.84 -11.62 4.20
N ILE A 138 -2.89 -10.95 3.04
CA ILE A 138 -1.73 -10.32 2.42
C ILE A 138 -1.79 -8.80 2.61
N ALA A 139 -0.74 -8.24 3.22
CA ALA A 139 -0.53 -6.80 3.36
C ALA A 139 0.80 -6.37 2.70
N VAL A 140 0.73 -5.37 1.85
CA VAL A 140 1.89 -4.77 1.16
C VAL A 140 2.05 -3.34 1.64
N VAL A 141 3.25 -2.97 2.08
CA VAL A 141 3.59 -1.62 2.57
C VAL A 141 4.75 -1.07 1.75
N LEU A 142 4.49 -0.04 0.95
CA LEU A 142 5.49 0.56 0.06
C LEU A 142 5.79 2.00 0.48
N ASP A 143 7.00 2.25 0.95
CA ASP A 143 7.49 3.61 1.24
C ASP A 143 8.53 4.02 0.19
N CYS A 144 8.03 4.29 -1.00
CA CYS A 144 8.77 4.75 -2.17
C CYS A 144 7.87 5.58 -3.09
N CYS A 145 8.45 6.25 -4.09
CA CYS A 145 7.72 6.99 -5.12
C CYS A 145 7.91 6.36 -6.49
N HIS A 146 6.88 6.47 -7.34
CA HIS A 146 6.95 6.04 -8.74
C HIS A 146 6.81 7.20 -9.72
N SER A 147 6.78 8.48 -9.26
CA SER A 147 6.65 9.64 -10.13
C SER A 147 7.92 9.88 -10.95
N GLY A 148 7.86 9.70 -12.27
CA GLY A 148 9.01 9.82 -13.20
C GLY A 148 9.49 11.23 -13.49
N SER A 149 8.94 12.30 -12.93
CA SER A 149 9.35 13.67 -13.21
C SER A 149 10.40 14.16 -12.21
N ALA A 150 11.67 14.12 -12.62
CA ALA A 150 12.75 14.84 -11.95
C ALA A 150 12.60 16.35 -12.21
N THR A 151 11.56 17.01 -11.67
CA THR A 151 11.55 18.47 -11.61
C THR A 151 12.51 18.88 -10.50
N ARG A 152 13.76 19.13 -10.88
CA ARG A 152 14.71 19.89 -10.09
C ARG A 152 14.16 21.30 -9.95
N GLY A 153 13.45 21.61 -8.86
CA GLY A 153 12.95 22.96 -8.80
C GLY A 153 12.08 23.38 -7.62
N ALA A 154 12.11 22.71 -6.49
CA ALA A 154 11.51 23.22 -5.25
C ALA A 154 12.02 22.50 -3.98
N ASP A 155 12.87 21.50 -4.12
CA ASP A 155 13.27 20.64 -3.01
C ASP A 155 14.32 21.28 -2.07
N ASP A 156 14.90 22.43 -2.48
CA ASP A 156 15.95 23.13 -1.70
C ASP A 156 15.44 23.83 -0.43
N PHE A 157 14.14 24.03 -0.26
CA PHE A 157 13.56 24.67 0.91
C PHE A 157 12.98 23.72 1.95
N THR A 158 12.64 22.50 1.54
CA THR A 158 12.18 21.45 2.45
C THR A 158 13.37 20.54 2.75
N GLN A 159 13.88 20.50 3.92
CA GLN A 159 14.98 19.61 4.33
C GLN A 159 14.55 18.10 4.27
N LEU A 160 13.72 17.75 3.29
CA LEU A 160 13.17 16.45 3.02
C LEU A 160 13.84 15.88 1.75
N LYS A 161 14.10 14.60 1.74
CA LYS A 161 14.69 13.87 0.61
C LYS A 161 13.66 12.93 -0.03
N ALA A 162 13.54 13.01 -1.36
CA ALA A 162 12.59 12.16 -2.09
C ALA A 162 13.12 10.73 -2.24
N ARG A 163 12.25 9.74 -2.05
CA ARG A 163 12.50 8.31 -2.28
C ARG A 163 12.25 7.92 -3.74
N GLN A 164 12.91 8.62 -4.64
CA GLN A 164 12.74 8.49 -6.10
C GLN A 164 14.08 8.60 -6.80
N THR A 165 14.26 7.81 -7.86
CA THR A 165 15.38 7.95 -8.78
C THR A 165 14.90 8.19 -10.21
N HIS A 166 15.84 8.36 -11.14
CA HIS A 166 15.55 8.67 -12.54
C HIS A 166 14.81 7.54 -13.25
N GLU A 167 13.97 7.93 -14.21
CA GLU A 167 13.30 7.02 -15.14
C GLU A 167 14.30 6.44 -16.13
N VAL A 168 14.14 5.15 -16.48
CA VAL A 168 14.89 4.49 -17.55
C VAL A 168 14.04 4.48 -18.82
N LEU A 169 14.57 5.11 -19.87
CA LEU A 169 13.89 5.25 -21.17
C LEU A 169 14.18 4.10 -22.15
N GLU A 170 15.15 3.26 -21.81
CA GLU A 170 15.44 2.03 -22.57
C GLU A 170 14.34 1.02 -22.30
N GLU A 171 13.83 0.40 -23.39
CA GLU A 171 12.77 -0.59 -23.32
C GLU A 171 13.27 -1.86 -22.61
N ARG A 172 12.51 -2.30 -21.63
CA ARG A 172 12.81 -3.52 -20.90
C ARG A 172 12.40 -4.75 -21.73
N PRO A 173 13.31 -5.72 -21.97
CA PRO A 173 12.97 -6.93 -22.69
C PRO A 173 11.93 -7.79 -21.94
N LEU A 174 10.94 -8.37 -22.66
CA LEU A 174 9.89 -9.20 -22.08
C LEU A 174 10.42 -10.43 -21.32
N ASP A 175 11.53 -11.00 -21.75
CA ASP A 175 12.16 -12.17 -21.13
C ASP A 175 12.88 -11.86 -19.81
N SER A 176 13.09 -10.57 -19.49
CA SER A 176 13.69 -10.14 -18.22
C SER A 176 12.72 -10.15 -17.04
N TYR A 177 11.40 -10.24 -17.28
CA TYR A 177 10.40 -10.25 -16.21
C TYR A 177 10.28 -11.64 -15.60
N LEU A 178 10.63 -11.77 -14.30
CA LEU A 178 10.63 -13.04 -13.55
C LEU A 178 11.22 -14.21 -14.34
N ASP A 179 12.43 -13.97 -14.88
CA ASP A 179 13.19 -14.98 -15.63
C ASP A 179 12.41 -15.58 -16.82
N GLY A 180 11.66 -14.72 -17.52
CA GLY A 180 10.93 -15.10 -18.73
C GLY A 180 9.48 -15.51 -18.51
N TYR A 181 8.89 -15.28 -17.36
CA TYR A 181 7.50 -15.65 -17.05
C TYR A 181 6.52 -15.23 -18.16
N TYR A 182 6.54 -13.95 -18.54
CA TYR A 182 5.64 -13.43 -19.57
C TYR A 182 5.98 -13.89 -20.99
N SER A 183 7.27 -14.04 -21.30
CA SER A 183 7.68 -14.56 -22.61
C SER A 183 7.26 -16.03 -22.79
N GLU A 184 7.28 -16.84 -21.74
CA GLU A 184 6.76 -18.21 -21.77
C GLU A 184 5.24 -18.27 -21.93
N LEU A 185 4.49 -17.34 -21.34
CA LEU A 185 3.05 -17.22 -21.58
C LEU A 185 2.76 -16.94 -23.07
N CYS A 186 3.45 -15.98 -23.67
CA CYS A 186 3.31 -15.65 -25.10
C CYS A 186 3.65 -16.84 -25.99
N LYS A 187 4.75 -17.56 -25.73
CA LYS A 187 5.15 -18.76 -26.50
C LYS A 187 4.10 -19.87 -26.45
N ARG A 188 3.35 -20.00 -25.36
CA ARG A 188 2.25 -20.95 -25.22
C ARG A 188 0.94 -20.49 -25.84
N GLY A 189 0.91 -19.29 -26.45
CA GLY A 189 -0.30 -18.68 -27.02
C GLY A 189 -1.33 -18.25 -25.96
N ALA A 190 -0.91 -18.13 -24.70
CA ALA A 190 -1.75 -17.60 -23.64
C ALA A 190 -1.86 -16.07 -23.75
N SER A 191 -2.99 -15.52 -23.30
CA SER A 191 -3.16 -14.06 -23.17
C SER A 191 -2.14 -13.51 -22.17
N LEU A 192 -1.55 -12.36 -22.51
CA LEU A 192 -0.64 -11.66 -21.62
C LEU A 192 -1.47 -10.86 -20.62
N GLU A 193 -1.82 -11.49 -19.51
CA GLU A 193 -2.61 -10.89 -18.44
C GLU A 193 -1.76 -10.65 -17.20
N ILE A 194 -1.95 -9.50 -16.56
CA ILE A 194 -1.38 -9.24 -15.25
C ILE A 194 -2.29 -9.88 -14.20
N PRO A 195 -1.79 -10.87 -13.45
CA PRO A 195 -2.63 -11.56 -12.49
C PRO A 195 -3.01 -10.63 -11.33
N ALA A 196 -4.23 -10.80 -10.83
CA ALA A 196 -4.73 -10.04 -9.70
C ALA A 196 -4.94 -10.98 -8.50
N SER A 197 -4.57 -10.51 -7.32
CA SER A 197 -4.66 -11.24 -6.05
C SER A 197 -5.47 -10.48 -5.00
N ARG A 198 -5.92 -11.19 -3.98
CA ARG A 198 -6.61 -10.57 -2.84
C ARG A 198 -5.56 -10.06 -1.84
N HIS A 199 -5.36 -8.76 -1.78
CA HIS A 199 -4.43 -8.11 -0.85
C HIS A 199 -4.84 -6.67 -0.56
N ILE A 200 -4.19 -6.07 0.42
CA ILE A 200 -4.21 -4.62 0.65
C ILE A 200 -2.83 -4.03 0.40
N LEU A 201 -2.80 -2.90 -0.30
CA LEU A 201 -1.62 -2.08 -0.52
C LEU A 201 -1.73 -0.80 0.32
N LEU A 202 -0.68 -0.51 1.09
CA LEU A 202 -0.46 0.73 1.82
C LEU A 202 0.74 1.43 1.19
N ALA A 203 0.49 2.41 0.34
CA ALA A 203 1.53 3.16 -0.36
C ALA A 203 1.74 4.55 0.25
N ALA A 204 2.98 5.00 0.28
CA ALA A 204 3.37 6.27 0.91
C ALA A 204 2.79 7.50 0.22
N CYS A 205 2.51 7.44 -1.08
CA CYS A 205 2.02 8.57 -1.86
C CYS A 205 1.25 8.13 -3.11
N GLN A 206 0.55 9.05 -3.75
CA GLN A 206 -0.06 8.85 -5.06
C GLN A 206 1.01 8.72 -6.16
N ARG A 207 0.63 8.12 -7.31
CA ARG A 207 1.52 7.89 -8.49
C ARG A 207 2.30 9.12 -8.95
N VAL A 208 1.76 10.31 -8.79
CA VAL A 208 2.36 11.58 -9.26
C VAL A 208 3.03 12.38 -8.16
N GLN A 209 3.00 11.87 -6.94
CA GLN A 209 3.56 12.53 -5.75
C GLN A 209 4.89 11.90 -5.34
N LYS A 210 5.55 12.55 -4.37
CA LYS A 210 6.79 12.06 -3.77
C LYS A 210 6.56 11.51 -2.37
N ALA A 211 7.18 10.40 -2.04
CA ALA A 211 7.40 9.94 -0.67
C ALA A 211 8.69 10.59 -0.14
N TRP A 212 8.63 11.10 1.06
CA TRP A 212 9.69 11.89 1.64
C TRP A 212 10.36 11.18 2.82
N GLU A 213 11.66 11.39 2.95
CA GLU A 213 12.47 11.05 4.10
C GLU A 213 12.73 12.30 4.93
N GLY A 214 12.45 12.22 6.25
CA GLY A 214 12.63 13.31 7.19
C GLY A 214 14.05 13.42 7.75
N LYS A 215 14.31 14.49 8.52
CA LYS A 215 15.60 14.75 9.21
C LYS A 215 15.91 13.73 10.30
N ASP A 216 14.89 13.05 10.80
CA ASP A 216 14.96 11.99 11.80
C ASP A 216 15.45 10.66 11.22
N HIS A 217 15.90 10.69 9.95
CA HIS A 217 16.34 9.50 9.22
C HIS A 217 15.25 8.41 9.20
N SER A 218 14.02 8.80 8.89
CA SER A 218 12.88 7.89 8.71
C SER A 218 11.98 8.39 7.59
N GLY A 219 11.29 7.48 6.93
CA GLY A 219 10.25 7.83 5.96
C GLY A 219 9.07 8.53 6.66
N VAL A 220 8.61 9.62 6.08
CA VAL A 220 7.45 10.35 6.62
C VAL A 220 6.23 9.44 6.73
N PHE A 221 6.03 8.56 5.75
CA PHE A 221 4.92 7.62 5.75
C PHE A 221 5.10 6.54 6.82
N THR A 222 6.20 5.79 6.79
CA THR A 222 6.41 4.66 7.73
C THR A 222 6.42 5.12 9.18
N SER A 223 7.15 6.20 9.51
CA SER A 223 7.17 6.74 10.87
C SER A 223 5.78 7.18 11.35
N THR A 224 5.01 7.84 10.47
CA THR A 224 3.64 8.26 10.79
C THR A 224 2.68 7.08 10.94
N LEU A 225 2.79 6.07 10.06
CA LEU A 225 1.98 4.85 10.15
C LEU A 225 2.18 4.16 11.50
N LEU A 226 3.44 3.99 11.92
CA LEU A 226 3.78 3.37 13.21
C LEU A 226 3.29 4.19 14.40
N GLU A 227 3.45 5.52 14.37
CA GLU A 227 2.92 6.38 15.44
C GLU A 227 1.39 6.31 15.55
N VAL A 228 0.68 6.26 14.42
CA VAL A 228 -0.78 6.11 14.43
C VAL A 228 -1.18 4.75 15.00
N LEU A 229 -0.47 3.69 14.61
CA LEU A 229 -0.71 2.34 15.13
C LEU A 229 -0.46 2.26 16.64
N ASP A 230 0.62 2.85 17.14
CA ASP A 230 0.96 2.84 18.58
C ASP A 230 -0.05 3.60 19.45
N ARG A 231 -0.64 4.66 18.89
CA ARG A 231 -1.67 5.47 19.58
C ARG A 231 -3.09 4.95 19.38
N SER A 232 -3.27 3.93 18.55
CA SER A 232 -4.58 3.38 18.24
C SER A 232 -4.90 2.15 19.08
N SER A 233 -6.20 1.82 19.16
CA SER A 233 -6.62 0.53 19.70
C SER A 233 -6.02 -0.61 18.86
N PRO A 234 -5.65 -1.75 19.48
CA PRO A 234 -5.27 -2.96 18.76
C PRO A 234 -6.31 -3.46 17.74
N GLU A 235 -7.54 -2.99 17.88
CA GLU A 235 -8.69 -3.34 17.04
C GLU A 235 -8.89 -2.36 15.86
N ILE A 236 -7.89 -1.54 15.52
CA ILE A 236 -8.02 -0.57 14.42
C ILE A 236 -8.21 -1.29 13.09
N SER A 237 -9.20 -0.86 12.29
CA SER A 237 -9.37 -1.33 10.92
C SER A 237 -8.39 -0.64 9.96
N TYR A 238 -8.12 -1.26 8.80
CA TYR A 238 -7.33 -0.58 7.76
C TYR A 238 -7.95 0.73 7.31
N ALA A 239 -9.27 0.80 7.23
CA ALA A 239 -9.97 2.01 6.82
C ALA A 239 -9.81 3.16 7.83
N ASP A 240 -9.90 2.89 9.14
CA ASP A 240 -9.66 3.91 10.18
C ASP A 240 -8.18 4.29 10.26
N LEU A 241 -7.29 3.31 10.10
CA LEU A 241 -5.85 3.55 10.00
C LEU A 241 -5.52 4.48 8.82
N PHE A 242 -6.14 4.25 7.66
CA PHE A 242 -5.96 5.11 6.48
C PHE A 242 -6.33 6.57 6.76
N VAL A 243 -7.52 6.80 7.30
CA VAL A 243 -7.99 8.17 7.58
C VAL A 243 -7.04 8.90 8.53
N ARG A 244 -6.63 8.24 9.61
CA ARG A 244 -5.71 8.82 10.60
C ARG A 244 -4.31 9.03 10.03
N CYS A 245 -3.76 8.04 9.33
CA CYS A 245 -2.44 8.10 8.74
C CYS A 245 -2.37 9.22 7.69
N ARG A 246 -3.34 9.31 6.77
CA ARG A 246 -3.40 10.34 5.74
C ARG A 246 -3.42 11.75 6.34
N ALA A 247 -4.26 11.97 7.35
CA ALA A 247 -4.33 13.26 8.04
C ALA A 247 -3.00 13.62 8.73
N ALA A 248 -2.32 12.66 9.33
CA ALA A 248 -1.06 12.87 10.02
C ALA A 248 0.12 13.09 9.05
N VAL A 249 0.19 12.35 7.94
CA VAL A 249 1.21 12.53 6.90
C VAL A 249 1.11 13.92 6.26
N ARG A 250 -0.10 14.37 5.90
CA ARG A 250 -0.32 15.70 5.31
C ARG A 250 0.15 16.85 6.20
N LYS A 251 0.13 16.67 7.52
CA LYS A 251 0.67 17.68 8.46
C LYS A 251 2.20 17.76 8.44
N ARG A 252 2.88 16.73 7.96
CA ARG A 252 4.35 16.64 7.90
C ARG A 252 4.90 16.94 6.52
N ALA A 253 4.14 16.60 5.48
CA ALA A 253 4.51 16.76 4.09
C ALA A 253 3.25 17.11 3.26
N ASP A 254 3.06 18.37 2.92
CA ASP A 254 1.86 18.90 2.26
C ASP A 254 1.52 18.21 0.92
N ASN A 255 2.52 17.72 0.21
CA ASN A 255 2.38 17.08 -1.10
C ASN A 255 2.54 15.56 -1.06
N GLN A 256 2.33 14.94 0.10
CA GLN A 256 2.36 13.49 0.25
C GLN A 256 1.01 12.99 0.76
N ASP A 257 0.30 12.28 -0.10
CA ASP A 257 -0.99 11.66 0.19
C ASP A 257 -0.87 10.14 0.14
N PRO A 258 -0.82 9.45 1.28
CA PRO A 258 -0.85 7.99 1.32
C PRO A 258 -2.07 7.42 0.59
N GLN A 259 -1.89 6.26 -0.01
CA GLN A 259 -2.94 5.49 -0.66
C GLN A 259 -3.08 4.13 0.00
N PHE A 260 -4.30 3.75 0.34
CA PHE A 260 -4.61 2.38 0.76
C PHE A 260 -5.57 1.82 -0.26
N GLU A 261 -5.17 0.76 -0.94
CA GLU A 261 -5.91 0.15 -2.02
C GLU A 261 -6.22 -1.31 -1.71
N THR A 262 -7.46 -1.71 -1.93
CA THR A 262 -7.88 -3.11 -1.74
C THR A 262 -8.12 -3.78 -3.06
N TYR A 263 -7.63 -5.00 -3.19
CA TYR A 263 -7.73 -5.79 -4.41
C TYR A 263 -8.54 -7.06 -4.20
N ARG A 264 -9.33 -7.44 -5.21
CA ARG A 264 -10.10 -8.69 -5.25
C ARG A 264 -10.96 -8.94 -4.01
N GLY A 265 -11.66 -7.90 -3.53
CA GLY A 265 -12.60 -8.02 -2.42
C GLY A 265 -11.94 -8.14 -1.04
N PHE A 266 -10.70 -7.70 -0.89
CA PHE A 266 -10.08 -7.58 0.42
C PHE A 266 -10.89 -6.64 1.33
N GLN A 267 -11.08 -7.03 2.59
CA GLN A 267 -11.94 -6.30 3.52
C GLN A 267 -11.17 -5.19 4.26
N ALA A 268 -11.30 -3.94 3.78
CA ALA A 268 -10.66 -2.78 4.42
C ALA A 268 -11.15 -2.52 5.87
N TYR A 269 -12.31 -3.05 6.20
CA TYR A 269 -12.89 -2.93 7.55
C TYR A 269 -12.47 -4.06 8.50
N GLY A 270 -11.70 -5.02 8.02
CA GLY A 270 -11.00 -5.99 8.85
C GLY A 270 -9.94 -5.31 9.70
N GLY A 271 -9.59 -5.91 10.84
CA GLY A 271 -8.54 -5.42 11.73
C GLY A 271 -7.17 -5.45 11.05
N PHE A 272 -6.31 -4.51 11.43
CA PHE A 272 -4.95 -4.44 10.93
C PHE A 272 -4.23 -5.78 11.18
N LEU A 273 -3.58 -6.32 10.14
CA LEU A 273 -2.88 -7.61 10.13
C LEU A 273 -3.74 -8.78 10.69
N GLY A 274 -5.00 -8.87 10.26
CA GLY A 274 -5.89 -9.95 10.68
C GLY A 274 -6.28 -9.91 12.16
N GLY A 275 -5.95 -8.83 12.86
CA GLY A 275 -6.39 -8.59 14.24
C GLY A 275 -7.92 -8.47 14.34
N PRO A 276 -8.47 -8.48 15.57
CA PRO A 276 -9.87 -8.19 15.76
C PRO A 276 -10.14 -6.78 15.22
N SER A 277 -11.25 -6.58 14.53
CA SER A 277 -11.75 -5.25 14.26
C SER A 277 -12.83 -4.93 15.28
N ALA A 278 -12.72 -3.79 15.94
CA ALA A 278 -13.85 -3.27 16.66
C ALA A 278 -14.99 -3.10 15.63
N GLN A 279 -16.03 -3.90 15.74
CA GLN A 279 -17.30 -3.62 15.08
C GLN A 279 -17.96 -2.43 15.77
N ASN A 280 -17.23 -1.32 15.88
CA ASN A 280 -17.86 -0.06 16.20
C ASN A 280 -18.66 0.30 14.96
N ALA A 281 -19.97 0.22 15.08
CA ALA A 281 -20.85 0.79 14.10
C ALA A 281 -20.30 2.19 13.79
N ARG A 282 -19.85 2.40 12.55
CA ARG A 282 -19.29 3.69 12.17
C ARG A 282 -20.37 4.73 12.36
N ARG A 283 -20.05 5.76 13.10
CA ARG A 283 -20.94 6.88 13.33
C ARG A 283 -20.47 8.05 12.49
N TYR A 284 -21.42 8.58 11.76
CA TYR A 284 -21.24 9.75 10.93
C TYR A 284 -22.20 10.83 11.37
N SER A 285 -21.82 12.08 11.25
CA SER A 285 -22.68 13.20 11.58
C SER A 285 -23.79 13.34 10.54
N VAL A 286 -25.02 13.50 11.00
CA VAL A 286 -26.17 13.82 10.18
C VAL A 286 -26.54 15.27 10.44
N SER A 287 -26.71 16.05 9.38
CA SER A 287 -27.08 17.47 9.41
C SER A 287 -28.18 17.78 8.42
N PHE A 288 -28.91 18.85 8.67
CA PHE A 288 -29.90 19.36 7.71
C PHE A 288 -29.29 20.58 7.01
N GLU A 289 -28.94 20.43 5.74
CA GLU A 289 -28.27 21.44 4.91
C GLU A 289 -29.04 21.59 3.58
N ASP A 290 -29.17 22.79 3.07
CA ASP A 290 -29.79 23.09 1.77
C ASP A 290 -31.14 22.39 1.53
N SER A 291 -32.00 22.33 2.55
CA SER A 291 -33.32 21.71 2.53
C SER A 291 -33.30 20.17 2.43
N HIS A 292 -32.18 19.52 2.69
CA HIS A 292 -32.01 18.07 2.68
C HIS A 292 -31.29 17.58 3.94
N TRP A 293 -31.65 16.38 4.38
CA TRP A 293 -30.81 15.67 5.35
C TRP A 293 -29.57 15.13 4.66
N THR A 294 -28.41 15.34 5.26
CA THR A 294 -27.14 14.86 4.75
C THR A 294 -26.38 14.09 5.82
N VAL A 295 -25.56 13.15 5.40
CA VAL A 295 -24.63 12.43 6.26
C VAL A 295 -23.20 12.61 5.74
N ASP A 296 -22.24 12.83 6.63
CA ASP A 296 -20.81 12.93 6.32
C ASP A 296 -20.19 11.55 5.99
N CYS A 297 -20.91 10.81 5.14
CA CYS A 297 -20.53 9.49 4.67
C CYS A 297 -20.90 9.39 3.17
N GLY A 298 -19.98 8.89 2.37
CA GLY A 298 -20.15 8.75 0.92
C GLY A 298 -19.39 7.56 0.36
N ALA A 299 -19.18 7.56 -0.96
CA ALA A 299 -18.51 6.47 -1.66
C ALA A 299 -17.09 6.20 -1.12
N LEU A 300 -16.36 7.23 -0.70
CA LEU A 300 -15.04 7.10 -0.06
C LEU A 300 -15.11 6.40 1.31
N HIS A 301 -16.30 6.33 1.91
CA HIS A 301 -16.53 5.64 3.18
C HIS A 301 -17.15 4.24 2.96
N GLY A 302 -17.27 3.81 1.70
CA GLY A 302 -17.77 2.50 1.32
C GLY A 302 -19.28 2.43 1.04
N LEU A 303 -19.97 3.56 0.96
CA LEU A 303 -21.34 3.55 0.47
C LEU A 303 -21.37 3.26 -1.04
N PRO A 304 -22.27 2.38 -1.51
CA PRO A 304 -22.41 2.09 -2.94
C PRO A 304 -22.85 3.35 -3.70
N SER A 305 -22.16 3.68 -4.78
CA SER A 305 -22.51 4.80 -5.67
C SER A 305 -23.57 4.42 -6.72
N ASP A 306 -24.00 3.17 -6.74
CA ASP A 306 -25.06 2.66 -7.62
C ASP A 306 -26.40 3.26 -7.21
N PRO A 307 -27.11 4.01 -8.10
CA PRO A 307 -28.38 4.65 -7.78
C PRO A 307 -29.48 3.65 -7.42
N ASP A 308 -29.34 2.38 -7.80
CA ASP A 308 -30.31 1.33 -7.49
C ASP A 308 -30.02 0.62 -6.14
N ARG A 309 -28.94 1.02 -5.46
CA ARG A 309 -28.51 0.47 -4.17
C ARG A 309 -28.59 1.50 -3.05
N ASN A 310 -29.77 1.66 -2.50
CA ASN A 310 -29.97 2.48 -1.30
C ASN A 310 -29.46 1.74 -0.05
N VAL A 311 -28.86 2.50 0.87
CA VAL A 311 -28.37 1.98 2.16
C VAL A 311 -29.23 2.53 3.28
N GLU A 312 -29.76 1.65 4.11
CA GLU A 312 -30.47 2.04 5.33
C GLU A 312 -29.44 2.34 6.44
N LEU A 313 -29.57 3.49 7.07
CA LEU A 313 -28.76 3.94 8.19
C LEU A 313 -29.63 4.02 9.44
N VAL A 314 -29.08 3.60 10.58
CA VAL A 314 -29.70 3.77 11.89
C VAL A 314 -29.20 5.07 12.51
N LEU A 315 -30.12 5.90 12.95
CA LEU A 315 -29.86 7.21 13.55
C LEU A 315 -29.86 7.10 15.07
N PHE A 316 -28.89 7.77 15.71
CA PHE A 316 -28.80 7.88 17.16
C PHE A 316 -28.76 9.35 17.55
N THR A 317 -29.23 9.66 18.76
CA THR A 317 -29.09 11.02 19.31
C THR A 317 -27.65 11.27 19.77
N GLU A 318 -27.18 12.51 19.63
CA GLU A 318 -25.87 12.90 20.14
C GLU A 318 -25.74 12.76 21.66
N SER A 319 -26.85 13.01 22.38
CA SER A 319 -26.92 12.95 23.83
C SER A 319 -26.89 11.54 24.41
N ASP A 320 -27.42 10.56 23.69
CA ASP A 320 -27.40 9.15 24.06
C ASP A 320 -27.18 8.26 22.83
N PRO A 321 -25.92 7.92 22.58
CA PRO A 321 -25.56 7.10 21.42
C PRO A 321 -26.01 5.64 21.49
N SER A 322 -26.63 5.19 22.56
CA SER A 322 -27.22 3.86 22.70
C SER A 322 -28.71 3.83 22.33
N LEU A 323 -29.34 4.99 22.22
CA LEU A 323 -30.77 5.11 21.90
C LEU A 323 -30.97 5.37 20.41
N GLU A 324 -31.60 4.41 19.70
CA GLU A 324 -32.01 4.58 18.31
C GLU A 324 -33.05 5.71 18.23
N ALA A 325 -32.74 6.73 17.43
CA ALA A 325 -33.63 7.89 17.18
C ALA A 325 -34.51 7.70 15.95
N GLY A 326 -34.10 6.82 15.03
CA GLY A 326 -34.82 6.53 13.79
C GLY A 326 -33.97 5.86 12.75
N ARG A 327 -34.46 5.82 11.52
CA ARG A 327 -33.76 5.28 10.36
C ARG A 327 -33.85 6.24 9.19
N ALA A 328 -32.84 6.20 8.34
CA ALA A 328 -32.79 7.00 7.12
C ALA A 328 -32.26 6.15 5.97
N THR A 329 -32.64 6.50 4.76
CA THR A 329 -32.17 5.80 3.55
C THR A 329 -31.38 6.75 2.68
N THR A 330 -30.24 6.31 2.11
CA THR A 330 -29.49 7.12 1.16
C THR A 330 -30.25 7.23 -0.15
N THR A 331 -30.43 8.45 -0.66
CA THR A 331 -31.06 8.71 -1.96
C THR A 331 -30.05 9.14 -3.02
N GLN A 332 -28.95 9.77 -2.59
CA GLN A 332 -27.87 10.16 -3.46
C GLN A 332 -26.54 10.00 -2.72
N VAL A 333 -25.63 9.20 -3.25
CA VAL A 333 -24.34 8.97 -2.67
C VAL A 333 -23.28 9.80 -3.41
N GLY A 334 -22.76 10.84 -2.75
CA GLY A 334 -21.63 11.62 -3.23
C GLY A 334 -20.30 11.00 -2.78
N ALA A 335 -19.18 11.64 -3.14
CA ALA A 335 -17.84 11.13 -2.78
C ALA A 335 -17.63 11.12 -1.25
N GLN A 336 -17.97 12.19 -0.55
CA GLN A 336 -17.73 12.37 0.89
C GLN A 336 -19.02 12.48 1.71
N LYS A 337 -20.08 13.04 1.13
CA LYS A 337 -21.39 13.22 1.75
C LYS A 337 -22.47 12.51 0.93
N SER A 338 -23.54 12.13 1.60
CA SER A 338 -24.72 11.55 0.95
C SER A 338 -26.01 12.23 1.42
N VAL A 339 -27.01 12.26 0.55
CA VAL A 339 -28.35 12.77 0.86
C VAL A 339 -29.18 11.64 1.46
N LEU A 340 -29.96 11.97 2.48
CA LEU A 340 -30.82 11.04 3.20
C LEU A 340 -32.32 11.41 3.06
N GLU A 341 -33.14 10.38 3.03
CA GLU A 341 -34.56 10.43 3.30
C GLU A 341 -34.86 9.74 4.63
N LEU A 342 -35.58 10.42 5.52
CA LEU A 342 -35.94 9.95 6.87
C LEU A 342 -37.26 9.18 6.87
#